data_ca7ac7b9c9f2b5a9c32272105c64faba
#
_entry.id   ca7ac7b9c9f2b5a9c32272105c64faba
#
_cell.length_a   1.000
_cell.length_b   1.000
_cell.length_c   1.000
_cell.angle_alpha   90.00
_cell.angle_beta   90.00
_cell.angle_gamma   90.00
#
_symmetry.space_group_name_H-M   'P 1'
#
loop_
_entity.id
_entity.type
_entity.pdbx_description
1 polymer ?
#
loop_
_entity_poly.entity_id
_entity_poly.type
_entity_poly.pdbx_seq_one_letter_code
_entity_poly.pdbx_strand_id
1 'polypeptide(L)'
;MFIQSDQYLVDTEWTFENFDLEHLIYNDYRMREKDLEGLEDYKRYKYSDTGISPLAIPGEAGKHLVVADSDEHDEEGHIIEDGETRIKMVQKRLLKKLPLIKKEIEAPLLYGDPSPKIVLIGHGSTYGVIKEVVDTIPKDQKVAMMHFSQIYPLPEREKFDYIELLENADLTIGIENSATGQFAKLMRSETGFEFSYQISKYDGRPFTIENLKEELHAYI
;
A
#
# COMPACT_ATOMS: atom_id res chain seq x y z
N MET A 1 -10.83 -5.71 -2.20
CA MET A 1 -9.61 -4.93 -2.47
C MET A 1 -10.04 -3.56 -2.93
N PHE A 2 -9.49 -2.50 -2.37
CA PHE A 2 -9.70 -1.12 -2.83
C PHE A 2 -8.44 -0.68 -3.54
N ILE A 3 -8.58 -0.19 -4.78
CA ILE A 3 -7.50 0.45 -5.52
C ILE A 3 -7.76 1.94 -5.41
N GLN A 4 -6.81 2.66 -4.80
CA GLN A 4 -6.86 4.11 -4.68
C GLN A 4 -5.98 4.72 -5.77
N SER A 5 -6.46 5.80 -6.35
CA SER A 5 -5.72 6.60 -7.31
C SER A 5 -5.96 8.07 -7.02
N ASP A 6 -5.09 8.93 -7.46
CA ASP A 6 -5.31 10.37 -7.39
C ASP A 6 -5.73 10.94 -8.75
N GLN A 7 -6.22 12.18 -8.75
CA GLN A 7 -6.72 12.84 -9.94
C GLN A 7 -5.65 12.95 -11.03
N TYR A 8 -4.39 13.15 -10.65
CA TYR A 8 -3.30 13.26 -11.61
C TYR A 8 -3.09 11.96 -12.39
N LEU A 9 -3.10 10.81 -11.71
CA LEU A 9 -2.97 9.50 -12.37
C LEU A 9 -4.17 9.21 -13.27
N VAL A 10 -5.37 9.61 -12.87
CA VAL A 10 -6.59 9.39 -13.66
C VAL A 10 -6.61 10.24 -14.93
N ASP A 11 -6.10 11.46 -14.86
CA ASP A 11 -6.13 12.42 -15.97
C ASP A 11 -4.85 12.37 -16.84
N THR A 12 -3.85 11.56 -16.45
CA THR A 12 -2.57 11.47 -17.20
C THR A 12 -2.68 10.44 -18.31
N GLU A 13 -2.27 10.85 -19.50
CA GLU A 13 -2.05 9.95 -20.63
C GLU A 13 -0.59 9.46 -20.62
N TRP A 14 -0.41 8.16 -20.79
CA TRP A 14 0.91 7.54 -20.79
C TRP A 14 1.06 6.59 -21.98
N THR A 15 2.17 6.70 -22.68
CA THR A 15 2.54 5.73 -23.72
C THR A 15 3.46 4.68 -23.11
N PHE A 16 3.11 3.41 -23.24
CA PHE A 16 3.90 2.27 -22.79
C PHE A 16 3.88 1.16 -23.81
N GLU A 17 4.84 0.26 -23.73
CA GLU A 17 4.88 -0.94 -24.56
C GLU A 17 3.71 -1.87 -24.23
N ASN A 18 3.29 -2.68 -25.19
CA ASN A 18 2.23 -3.65 -24.95
C ASN A 18 2.61 -4.58 -23.79
N PHE A 19 1.64 -4.83 -22.90
CA PHE A 19 1.84 -5.80 -21.84
C PHE A 19 2.10 -7.18 -22.42
N ASP A 20 3.11 -7.86 -21.90
CA ASP A 20 3.35 -9.28 -22.19
C ASP A 20 2.35 -10.12 -21.39
N LEU A 21 1.18 -10.37 -22.00
CA LEU A 21 0.12 -11.15 -21.39
C LEU A 21 0.38 -12.66 -21.44
N GLU A 22 1.30 -13.12 -22.30
CA GLU A 22 1.64 -14.54 -22.44
C GLU A 22 2.40 -15.06 -21.24
N HIS A 23 3.19 -14.19 -20.59
CA HIS A 23 3.96 -14.53 -19.38
C HIS A 23 3.29 -14.07 -18.07
N LEU A 24 2.04 -13.59 -18.17
CA LEU A 24 1.29 -13.20 -16.98
C LEU A 24 0.94 -14.42 -16.12
N ILE A 25 1.49 -14.48 -14.92
CA ILE A 25 1.13 -15.51 -13.94
C ILE A 25 -0.19 -15.08 -13.28
N TYR A 26 -1.25 -15.80 -13.62
CA TYR A 26 -2.55 -15.60 -12.98
C TYR A 26 -2.88 -16.77 -12.06
N ASN A 27 -2.96 -16.51 -10.78
CA ASN A 27 -3.40 -17.47 -9.78
C ASN A 27 -4.88 -17.26 -9.46
N ASP A 28 -5.73 -18.19 -9.86
CA ASP A 28 -7.14 -18.16 -9.50
C ASP A 28 -7.36 -18.84 -8.14
N TYR A 29 -7.51 -18.03 -7.10
CA TYR A 29 -7.77 -18.51 -5.74
C TYR A 29 -9.25 -18.74 -5.44
N ARG A 30 -10.12 -18.60 -6.44
CA ARG A 30 -11.56 -18.84 -6.27
C ARG A 30 -11.83 -20.33 -6.27
N MET A 31 -12.67 -20.77 -5.34
CA MET A 31 -13.19 -22.14 -5.35
C MET A 31 -14.18 -22.30 -6.49
N ARG A 32 -13.97 -23.32 -7.31
CA ARG A 32 -14.86 -23.71 -8.38
C ARG A 32 -15.82 -24.80 -7.90
N GLU A 33 -16.87 -25.09 -8.66
CA GLU A 33 -17.85 -26.11 -8.33
C GLU A 33 -17.22 -27.45 -7.93
N LYS A 34 -16.20 -27.91 -8.67
CA LYS A 34 -15.42 -29.12 -8.35
C LYS A 34 -14.73 -29.10 -6.98
N ASP A 35 -14.31 -27.92 -6.52
CA ASP A 35 -13.63 -27.74 -5.23
C ASP A 35 -14.67 -27.77 -4.08
N LEU A 36 -15.92 -27.54 -4.41
CA LEU A 36 -17.05 -27.48 -3.48
C LEU A 36 -17.84 -28.79 -3.41
N GLU A 37 -17.75 -29.66 -4.42
CA GLU A 37 -18.52 -30.91 -4.52
C GLU A 37 -18.35 -31.81 -3.29
N GLY A 38 -17.15 -31.87 -2.71
CA GLY A 38 -16.83 -32.68 -1.54
C GLY A 38 -17.12 -32.02 -0.19
N LEU A 39 -17.58 -30.78 -0.18
CA LEU A 39 -17.87 -30.07 1.06
C LEU A 39 -19.31 -30.34 1.51
N GLU A 40 -19.47 -30.67 2.78
CA GLU A 40 -20.80 -30.73 3.41
C GLU A 40 -21.36 -29.32 3.61
N ASP A 41 -20.48 -28.39 4.03
CA ASP A 41 -20.83 -27.02 4.34
C ASP A 41 -19.76 -26.04 3.81
N TYR A 42 -20.18 -24.92 3.26
CA TYR A 42 -19.35 -23.84 2.79
C TYR A 42 -19.58 -22.59 3.63
N LYS A 43 -18.49 -22.08 4.22
CA LYS A 43 -18.49 -20.86 5.04
C LYS A 43 -17.63 -19.79 4.38
N ARG A 44 -18.27 -18.73 3.88
CA ARG A 44 -17.56 -17.64 3.18
C ARG A 44 -16.47 -17.00 4.02
N TYR A 45 -16.66 -16.93 5.32
CA TYR A 45 -15.75 -16.29 6.26
C TYR A 45 -15.15 -17.25 7.29
N LYS A 46 -15.09 -18.53 6.94
CA LYS A 46 -14.54 -19.60 7.77
C LYS A 46 -13.28 -19.17 8.53
N TYR A 47 -13.20 -19.49 9.81
CA TYR A 47 -11.97 -19.36 10.59
C TYR A 47 -10.91 -20.32 10.04
N SER A 48 -9.68 -19.83 9.96
CA SER A 48 -8.53 -20.60 9.54
C SER A 48 -7.29 -20.18 10.32
N ASP A 49 -6.24 -20.96 10.26
CA ASP A 49 -4.98 -20.62 10.92
C ASP A 49 -4.32 -19.38 10.30
N THR A 50 -4.50 -19.19 9.01
CA THR A 50 -3.99 -18.03 8.27
C THR A 50 -4.90 -16.80 8.33
N GLY A 51 -6.15 -16.96 8.76
CA GLY A 51 -7.17 -15.92 8.63
C GLY A 51 -7.69 -15.70 7.20
N ILE A 52 -7.20 -16.47 6.22
CA ILE A 52 -7.68 -16.45 4.83
C ILE A 52 -8.81 -17.45 4.69
N SER A 53 -9.96 -16.98 4.25
CA SER A 53 -11.16 -17.80 4.06
C SER A 53 -11.32 -18.23 2.61
N PRO A 54 -11.96 -19.38 2.37
CA PRO A 54 -12.25 -19.84 1.02
C PRO A 54 -13.15 -18.84 0.30
N LEU A 55 -12.91 -18.63 -0.99
CA LEU A 55 -13.64 -17.67 -1.82
C LEU A 55 -14.37 -18.40 -2.94
N ALA A 56 -15.65 -18.66 -2.75
CA ALA A 56 -16.56 -19.05 -3.84
C ALA A 56 -17.32 -17.82 -4.37
N ILE A 57 -17.77 -17.91 -5.61
CA ILE A 57 -18.51 -16.85 -6.28
C ILE A 57 -20.02 -17.18 -6.23
N PRO A 58 -20.88 -16.22 -5.88
CA PRO A 58 -22.31 -16.40 -5.96
C PRO A 58 -22.73 -16.83 -7.38
N GLY A 59 -23.57 -17.87 -7.46
CA GLY A 59 -24.01 -18.45 -8.74
C GLY A 59 -23.04 -19.46 -9.37
N GLU A 60 -21.78 -19.56 -8.88
CA GLU A 60 -20.80 -20.57 -9.31
C GLU A 60 -20.48 -21.59 -8.21
N ALA A 61 -21.21 -21.57 -7.10
CA ALA A 61 -20.93 -22.37 -5.91
C ALA A 61 -21.74 -23.69 -5.83
N GLY A 62 -22.33 -24.13 -6.93
CA GLY A 62 -23.15 -25.35 -6.98
C GLY A 62 -24.32 -25.27 -6.00
N LYS A 63 -24.41 -26.25 -5.09
CA LYS A 63 -25.45 -26.31 -4.05
C LYS A 63 -25.28 -25.36 -2.87
N HIS A 64 -24.12 -24.71 -2.77
CA HIS A 64 -23.79 -23.89 -1.62
C HIS A 64 -24.23 -22.44 -1.78
N LEU A 65 -24.72 -21.85 -0.70
CA LEU A 65 -24.99 -20.43 -0.63
C LEU A 65 -23.73 -19.66 -0.29
N VAL A 66 -23.50 -18.57 -1.01
CA VAL A 66 -22.43 -17.61 -0.70
C VAL A 66 -23.10 -16.37 -0.16
N VAL A 67 -23.05 -16.20 1.16
CA VAL A 67 -23.65 -15.07 1.85
C VAL A 67 -22.55 -14.06 2.19
N ALA A 68 -22.85 -12.79 2.00
CA ALA A 68 -22.00 -11.67 2.43
C ALA A 68 -22.90 -10.54 2.91
N ASP A 69 -22.73 -10.13 4.14
CA ASP A 69 -23.45 -9.02 4.71
C ASP A 69 -22.58 -7.76 4.81
N SER A 70 -23.20 -6.62 5.08
CA SER A 70 -22.58 -5.30 5.13
C SER A 70 -21.84 -5.02 6.44
N ASP A 71 -22.31 -5.62 7.54
CA ASP A 71 -21.81 -5.33 8.89
C ASP A 71 -20.90 -6.45 9.43
N GLU A 72 -20.70 -6.51 10.75
CA GLU A 72 -19.94 -7.63 11.34
C GLU A 72 -20.75 -8.92 11.20
N HIS A 73 -20.08 -10.00 10.88
CA HIS A 73 -20.70 -11.25 10.46
C HIS A 73 -20.04 -12.47 11.10
N ASP A 74 -20.76 -13.58 11.10
CA ASP A 74 -20.24 -14.90 11.45
C ASP A 74 -19.47 -15.56 10.29
N GLU A 75 -19.10 -16.82 10.46
CA GLU A 75 -18.40 -17.60 9.43
C GLU A 75 -19.25 -17.84 8.16
N GLU A 76 -20.55 -17.93 8.32
CA GLU A 76 -21.51 -18.13 7.25
C GLU A 76 -21.78 -16.83 6.45
N GLY A 77 -21.56 -15.67 7.06
CA GLY A 77 -21.82 -14.36 6.50
C GLY A 77 -23.13 -13.75 6.95
N HIS A 78 -23.72 -14.24 8.04
CA HIS A 78 -24.88 -13.62 8.65
C HIS A 78 -24.44 -12.51 9.61
N ILE A 79 -25.18 -11.42 9.61
CA ILE A 79 -24.97 -10.32 10.54
C ILE A 79 -25.03 -10.78 11.99
N ILE A 80 -24.14 -10.27 12.83
CA ILE A 80 -24.10 -10.56 14.26
C ILE A 80 -23.92 -9.28 15.09
N GLU A 81 -24.41 -9.34 16.32
CA GLU A 81 -24.23 -8.26 17.30
C GLU A 81 -23.54 -8.73 18.59
N ASP A 82 -23.16 -10.03 18.67
CA ASP A 82 -22.51 -10.57 19.83
C ASP A 82 -21.00 -10.26 19.89
N GLY A 83 -20.50 -9.99 21.09
CA GLY A 83 -19.12 -9.59 21.31
C GLY A 83 -18.09 -10.70 21.08
N GLU A 84 -18.46 -11.96 21.26
CA GLU A 84 -17.54 -13.09 21.11
C GLU A 84 -17.19 -13.33 19.65
N THR A 85 -18.18 -13.39 18.78
CA THR A 85 -18.00 -13.53 17.33
C THR A 85 -17.22 -12.33 16.76
N ARG A 86 -17.57 -11.11 17.21
CA ARG A 86 -16.84 -9.91 16.81
C ARG A 86 -15.35 -10.00 17.16
N ILE A 87 -15.01 -10.38 18.38
CA ILE A 87 -13.61 -10.52 18.79
C ILE A 87 -12.89 -11.52 17.89
N LYS A 88 -13.47 -12.69 17.64
CA LYS A 88 -12.90 -13.72 16.78
C LYS A 88 -12.66 -13.22 15.35
N MET A 89 -13.61 -12.49 14.78
CA MET A 89 -13.49 -11.94 13.42
C MET A 89 -12.44 -10.82 13.35
N VAL A 90 -12.36 -9.95 14.34
CA VAL A 90 -11.30 -8.93 14.43
C VAL A 90 -9.92 -9.59 14.55
N GLN A 91 -9.75 -10.58 15.43
CA GLN A 91 -8.49 -11.31 15.57
C GLN A 91 -8.10 -12.04 14.29
N LYS A 92 -9.05 -12.66 13.59
CA LYS A 92 -8.84 -13.29 12.29
C LYS A 92 -8.27 -12.31 11.27
N ARG A 93 -8.85 -11.10 11.18
CA ARG A 93 -8.44 -10.08 10.22
C ARG A 93 -7.11 -9.42 10.60
N LEU A 94 -6.95 -9.01 11.84
CA LEU A 94 -5.82 -8.19 12.27
C LEU A 94 -4.62 -9.00 12.77
N LEU A 95 -4.84 -10.11 13.47
CA LEU A 95 -3.73 -10.87 14.07
C LEU A 95 -3.27 -12.05 13.21
N LYS A 96 -4.10 -12.54 12.29
CA LYS A 96 -3.74 -13.66 11.42
C LYS A 96 -3.54 -13.21 9.97
N LYS A 97 -4.53 -12.59 9.34
CA LYS A 97 -4.47 -12.25 7.92
C LYS A 97 -3.59 -11.03 7.61
N LEU A 98 -3.67 -9.97 8.40
CA LEU A 98 -2.91 -8.74 8.16
C LEU A 98 -1.39 -8.96 8.15
N PRO A 99 -0.79 -9.75 9.07
CA PRO A 99 0.64 -10.07 9.01
C PRO A 99 1.05 -10.79 7.72
N LEU A 100 0.20 -11.65 7.16
CA LEU A 100 0.49 -12.30 5.89
C LEU A 100 0.43 -11.31 4.73
N ILE A 101 -0.54 -10.40 4.72
CA ILE A 101 -0.60 -9.32 3.73
C ILE A 101 0.66 -8.46 3.80
N LYS A 102 1.12 -8.13 5.01
CA LYS A 102 2.33 -7.32 5.21
C LYS A 102 3.57 -7.96 4.57
N LYS A 103 3.69 -9.28 4.60
CA LYS A 103 4.80 -10.01 3.94
C LYS A 103 4.79 -9.89 2.42
N GLU A 104 3.63 -9.67 1.81
CA GLU A 104 3.50 -9.50 0.35
C GLU A 104 3.78 -8.05 -0.09
N ILE A 105 3.80 -7.09 0.83
CA ILE A 105 4.08 -5.69 0.50
C ILE A 105 5.52 -5.53 0.04
N GLU A 106 5.70 -4.84 -1.08
CA GLU A 106 7.01 -4.54 -1.63
C GLU A 106 7.74 -3.48 -0.82
N ALA A 107 9.06 -3.60 -0.75
CA ALA A 107 9.89 -2.57 -0.14
C ALA A 107 9.75 -1.24 -0.91
N PRO A 108 9.91 -0.08 -0.24
CA PRO A 108 9.92 1.18 -0.94
C PRO A 108 11.11 1.26 -1.91
N LEU A 109 10.90 1.91 -3.04
CA LEU A 109 11.95 2.13 -4.03
C LEU A 109 12.91 3.22 -3.53
N LEU A 110 14.19 2.88 -3.42
CA LEU A 110 15.25 3.87 -3.25
C LEU A 110 15.82 4.22 -4.62
N TYR A 111 15.82 5.50 -4.99
CA TYR A 111 16.35 6.01 -6.25
C TYR A 111 17.26 7.21 -6.03
N GLY A 112 18.46 7.20 -6.59
CA GLY A 112 19.48 8.23 -6.41
C GLY A 112 20.71 7.70 -5.67
N ASP A 113 21.22 8.42 -4.68
CA ASP A 113 22.38 7.97 -3.92
C ASP A 113 22.03 6.74 -3.04
N PRO A 114 22.83 5.67 -3.06
CA PRO A 114 22.54 4.47 -2.25
C PRO A 114 22.80 4.67 -0.75
N SER A 115 23.53 5.72 -0.36
CA SER A 115 23.79 6.10 1.02
C SER A 115 23.50 7.60 1.20
N PRO A 116 22.22 7.99 1.08
CA PRO A 116 21.84 9.38 0.97
C PRO A 116 22.02 10.13 2.29
N LYS A 117 22.39 11.39 2.20
CA LYS A 117 22.28 12.35 3.30
C LYS A 117 20.92 13.03 3.35
N ILE A 118 20.30 13.18 2.20
CA ILE A 118 18.98 13.81 2.06
C ILE A 118 18.06 12.80 1.39
N VAL A 119 16.93 12.53 2.01
CA VAL A 119 15.91 11.64 1.47
C VAL A 119 14.62 12.40 1.22
N LEU A 120 14.16 12.40 -0.04
CA LEU A 120 12.87 12.91 -0.46
C LEU A 120 11.88 11.76 -0.45
N ILE A 121 10.87 11.82 0.42
CA ILE A 121 9.92 10.72 0.62
C ILE A 121 8.59 11.07 -0.04
N GLY A 122 8.12 10.17 -0.91
CA GLY A 122 6.84 10.34 -1.59
C GLY A 122 6.09 9.03 -1.79
N HIS A 123 4.87 9.15 -2.27
CA HIS A 123 4.01 8.03 -2.61
C HIS A 123 3.11 8.38 -3.82
N GLY A 124 2.55 7.34 -4.47
CA GLY A 124 1.58 7.53 -5.57
C GLY A 124 2.14 8.38 -6.70
N SER A 125 1.39 9.40 -7.12
CA SER A 125 1.72 10.25 -8.27
C SER A 125 2.92 11.19 -8.07
N THR A 126 3.45 11.32 -6.86
CA THR A 126 4.67 12.13 -6.64
C THR A 126 5.94 11.48 -7.18
N TYR A 127 5.90 10.21 -7.61
CA TYR A 127 7.04 9.46 -8.13
C TYR A 127 7.81 10.21 -9.23
N GLY A 128 7.13 10.59 -10.29
CA GLY A 128 7.77 11.18 -11.47
C GLY A 128 8.46 12.50 -11.17
N VAL A 129 7.79 13.40 -10.46
CA VAL A 129 8.33 14.72 -10.15
C VAL A 129 9.51 14.63 -9.18
N ILE A 130 9.45 13.79 -8.16
CA ILE A 130 10.57 13.63 -7.22
C ILE A 130 11.76 13.00 -7.93
N LYS A 131 11.53 11.95 -8.73
CA LYS A 131 12.59 11.30 -9.51
C LYS A 131 13.32 12.30 -10.40
N GLU A 132 12.58 13.09 -11.17
CA GLU A 132 13.18 14.06 -12.09
C GLU A 132 13.93 15.17 -11.35
N VAL A 133 13.42 15.61 -10.20
CA VAL A 133 14.16 16.56 -9.36
C VAL A 133 15.47 15.96 -8.88
N VAL A 134 15.48 14.71 -8.37
CA VAL A 134 16.70 14.00 -7.95
C VAL A 134 17.71 13.91 -9.10
N ASP A 135 17.26 13.66 -10.33
CA ASP A 135 18.14 13.58 -11.52
C ASP A 135 18.84 14.92 -11.83
N THR A 136 18.29 16.04 -11.36
CA THR A 136 18.88 17.38 -11.58
C THR A 136 19.80 17.86 -10.45
N ILE A 137 19.80 17.18 -9.32
CA ILE A 137 20.62 17.55 -8.16
C ILE A 137 22.05 17.01 -8.33
N PRO A 138 23.10 17.81 -8.04
CA PRO A 138 24.47 17.33 -8.08
C PRO A 138 24.70 16.11 -7.18
N LYS A 139 25.42 15.11 -7.70
CA LYS A 139 25.65 13.83 -6.98
C LYS A 139 26.39 13.95 -5.65
N ASP A 140 27.22 14.98 -5.51
CA ASP A 140 27.95 15.26 -4.27
C ASP A 140 27.05 15.67 -3.10
N GLN A 141 25.83 16.09 -3.37
CA GLN A 141 24.79 16.38 -2.36
C GLN A 141 24.16 15.12 -1.77
N LYS A 142 24.38 13.94 -2.38
CA LYS A 142 23.90 12.65 -1.89
C LYS A 142 22.40 12.62 -1.59
N VAL A 143 21.61 12.99 -2.58
CA VAL A 143 20.14 13.00 -2.48
C VAL A 143 19.58 11.70 -3.06
N ALA A 144 18.56 11.17 -2.42
CA ALA A 144 17.75 10.06 -2.96
C ALA A 144 16.27 10.31 -2.77
N MET A 145 15.47 9.71 -3.63
CA MET A 145 14.04 9.53 -3.44
C MET A 145 13.79 8.18 -2.76
N MET A 146 12.91 8.16 -1.77
CA MET A 146 12.29 6.95 -1.25
C MET A 146 10.81 6.99 -1.58
N HIS A 147 10.36 6.09 -2.45
CA HIS A 147 8.99 6.09 -2.95
C HIS A 147 8.22 4.84 -2.51
N PHE A 148 7.05 5.05 -1.92
CA PHE A 148 6.12 4.01 -1.50
C PHE A 148 5.01 3.84 -2.54
N SER A 149 5.01 2.72 -3.26
CA SER A 149 3.91 2.34 -4.16
C SER A 149 2.73 1.75 -3.40
N GLN A 150 2.99 1.15 -2.24
CA GLN A 150 2.02 0.57 -1.33
C GLN A 150 2.18 1.22 0.04
N ILE A 151 1.11 1.84 0.54
CA ILE A 151 1.20 2.69 1.74
C ILE A 151 0.67 2.03 3.02
N TYR A 152 -0.16 1.00 2.91
CA TYR A 152 -0.64 0.26 4.08
C TYR A 152 -1.04 -1.18 3.74
N PRO A 153 -0.66 -2.16 4.58
CA PRO A 153 0.28 -2.01 5.69
C PRO A 153 1.67 -1.59 5.20
N LEU A 154 2.48 -0.94 6.05
CA LEU A 154 3.86 -0.62 5.70
C LEU A 154 4.68 -1.89 5.48
N PRO A 155 5.66 -1.90 4.56
CA PRO A 155 6.49 -3.07 4.28
C PRO A 155 7.29 -3.52 5.51
N GLU A 156 7.61 -4.81 5.54
CA GLU A 156 8.49 -5.38 6.58
C GLU A 156 9.92 -4.87 6.39
N ARG A 157 10.59 -4.54 7.51
CA ARG A 157 11.96 -3.99 7.52
C ARG A 157 13.02 -5.04 7.14
N GLU A 158 12.71 -6.31 7.26
CA GLU A 158 13.59 -7.42 6.89
C GLU A 158 13.93 -7.46 5.41
N LYS A 159 13.05 -6.97 4.55
CA LYS A 159 13.30 -6.89 3.11
C LYS A 159 14.23 -5.72 2.75
N PHE A 160 14.06 -4.60 3.43
CA PHE A 160 14.84 -3.38 3.30
C PHE A 160 14.56 -2.51 4.53
N ASP A 161 15.57 -2.29 5.36
CA ASP A 161 15.40 -1.44 6.53
C ASP A 161 15.40 0.04 6.15
N TYR A 162 14.27 0.47 5.61
CA TYR A 162 14.06 1.85 5.19
C TYR A 162 14.04 2.82 6.39
N ILE A 163 13.69 2.34 7.58
CA ILE A 163 13.71 3.18 8.79
C ILE A 163 15.16 3.46 9.21
N GLU A 164 16.02 2.45 9.25
CA GLU A 164 17.44 2.65 9.53
C GLU A 164 18.09 3.63 8.52
N LEU A 165 17.74 3.51 7.24
CA LEU A 165 18.22 4.44 6.22
C LEU A 165 17.74 5.87 6.48
N LEU A 166 16.49 6.06 6.85
CA LEU A 166 15.91 7.38 7.17
C LEU A 166 16.52 7.97 8.45
N GLU A 167 16.78 7.14 9.47
CA GLU A 167 17.42 7.56 10.72
C GLU A 167 18.89 7.98 10.52
N ASN A 168 19.57 7.40 9.55
CA ASN A 168 20.96 7.74 9.21
C ASN A 168 21.10 8.93 8.23
N ALA A 169 20.01 9.41 7.67
CA ALA A 169 20.02 10.59 6.81
C ALA A 169 20.12 11.88 7.64
N ASP A 170 20.84 12.86 7.12
CA ASP A 170 20.97 14.19 7.75
C ASP A 170 19.62 14.95 7.65
N LEU A 171 18.83 14.67 6.60
CA LEU A 171 17.59 15.34 6.30
C LEU A 171 16.58 14.42 5.61
N THR A 172 15.33 14.43 6.10
CA THR A 172 14.21 13.68 5.51
C THR A 172 13.04 14.63 5.22
N ILE A 173 12.56 14.64 3.97
CA ILE A 173 11.52 15.57 3.53
C ILE A 173 10.37 14.77 2.93
N GLY A 174 9.19 14.80 3.57
CA GLY A 174 7.95 14.27 3.03
C GLY A 174 7.38 15.18 1.94
N ILE A 175 6.94 14.60 0.82
CA ILE A 175 6.36 15.36 -0.30
C ILE A 175 5.01 14.75 -0.63
N GLU A 176 3.94 15.50 -0.37
CA GLU A 176 2.57 15.02 -0.49
C GLU A 176 1.62 16.03 -1.14
N ASN A 177 0.71 15.52 -1.97
CA ASN A 177 -0.48 16.26 -2.40
C ASN A 177 -1.58 16.17 -1.32
N SER A 178 -1.29 16.65 -0.13
CA SER A 178 -2.15 16.60 1.04
C SER A 178 -1.95 17.82 1.94
N ALA A 179 -3.04 18.44 2.35
CA ALA A 179 -2.99 19.61 3.26
C ALA A 179 -2.50 19.24 4.68
N THR A 180 -2.56 17.97 5.06
CA THR A 180 -2.36 17.55 6.46
C THR A 180 -1.22 16.56 6.64
N GLY A 181 -0.48 16.20 5.57
CA GLY A 181 0.61 15.25 5.63
C GLY A 181 0.13 13.85 6.09
N GLN A 182 -0.82 13.26 5.38
CA GLN A 182 -1.48 12.01 5.80
C GLN A 182 -0.51 10.85 5.84
N PHE A 183 0.38 10.75 4.84
CA PHE A 183 1.38 9.70 4.81
C PHE A 183 2.46 9.89 5.90
N ALA A 184 2.91 11.12 6.11
CA ALA A 184 3.82 11.43 7.21
C ALA A 184 3.24 11.04 8.58
N LYS A 185 1.95 11.31 8.81
CA LYS A 185 1.26 10.90 10.03
C LYS A 185 1.14 9.39 10.15
N LEU A 186 0.85 8.69 9.05
CA LEU A 186 0.81 7.23 9.02
C LEU A 186 2.18 6.65 9.37
N MET A 187 3.25 7.13 8.73
CA MET A 187 4.63 6.71 9.02
C MET A 187 4.94 6.88 10.51
N ARG A 188 4.64 8.05 11.07
CA ARG A 188 4.88 8.31 12.50
C ARG A 188 4.05 7.40 13.41
N SER A 189 2.79 7.14 13.06
CA SER A 189 1.90 6.28 13.85
C SER A 189 2.37 4.83 13.86
N GLU A 190 2.82 4.31 12.70
CA GLU A 190 3.17 2.90 12.53
C GLU A 190 4.63 2.57 12.95
N THR A 191 5.53 3.55 12.85
CA THR A 191 6.98 3.32 13.03
C THR A 191 7.61 4.14 14.14
N GLY A 192 6.96 5.21 14.58
CA GLY A 192 7.54 6.22 15.47
C GLY A 192 8.45 7.22 14.77
N PHE A 193 8.80 7.00 13.49
CA PHE A 193 9.69 7.88 12.73
C PHE A 193 8.95 9.15 12.27
N GLU A 194 9.56 10.31 12.46
CA GLU A 194 9.05 11.60 12.03
C GLU A 194 9.97 12.22 10.99
N PHE A 195 9.41 12.67 9.85
CA PHE A 195 10.18 13.40 8.84
C PHE A 195 10.66 14.75 9.37
N SER A 196 11.86 15.15 8.98
CA SER A 196 12.45 16.44 9.39
C SER A 196 11.60 17.61 8.90
N TYR A 197 11.08 17.51 7.67
CA TYR A 197 10.25 18.53 7.02
C TYR A 197 9.15 17.89 6.17
N GLN A 198 8.13 18.72 5.87
CA GLN A 198 7.00 18.34 5.04
C GLN A 198 6.72 19.43 4.00
N ILE A 199 6.76 19.06 2.73
CA ILE A 199 6.31 19.88 1.61
C ILE A 199 4.91 19.39 1.20
N SER A 200 3.94 20.26 1.32
CA SER A 200 2.52 19.96 1.06
C SER A 200 1.95 20.83 -0.03
N LYS A 201 1.34 20.24 -1.05
CA LYS A 201 0.62 20.96 -2.11
C LYS A 201 -0.83 20.50 -2.14
N TYR A 202 -1.76 21.43 -1.99
CA TYR A 202 -3.19 21.12 -1.86
C TYR A 202 -4.10 22.14 -2.57
N ASP A 203 -3.59 22.74 -3.63
CA ASP A 203 -4.32 23.70 -4.48
C ASP A 203 -5.12 23.02 -5.62
N GLY A 204 -5.24 21.68 -5.59
CA GLY A 204 -5.93 20.87 -6.61
C GLY A 204 -5.09 20.57 -7.86
N ARG A 205 -3.82 20.98 -7.87
CA ARG A 205 -2.89 20.74 -8.97
C ARG A 205 -1.73 19.85 -8.52
N PRO A 206 -1.15 19.01 -9.41
CA PRO A 206 0.05 18.24 -9.10
C PRO A 206 1.26 19.15 -8.85
N PHE A 207 2.30 18.62 -8.25
CA PHE A 207 3.61 19.25 -8.26
C PHE A 207 4.16 19.33 -9.69
N THR A 208 4.77 20.45 -10.04
CA THR A 208 5.69 20.55 -11.15
C THR A 208 7.12 20.45 -10.65
N ILE A 209 8.07 20.20 -11.55
CA ILE A 209 9.50 20.15 -11.22
C ILE A 209 9.97 21.48 -10.67
N GLU A 210 9.52 22.57 -11.29
CA GLU A 210 9.86 23.94 -10.89
C GLU A 210 9.35 24.23 -9.48
N ASN A 211 8.05 23.93 -9.21
CA ASN A 211 7.48 24.14 -7.89
C ASN A 211 8.24 23.36 -6.82
N LEU A 212 8.54 22.06 -7.09
CA LEU A 212 9.23 21.25 -6.10
C LEU A 212 10.67 21.73 -5.87
N LYS A 213 11.39 22.16 -6.92
CA LYS A 213 12.73 22.76 -6.81
C LYS A 213 12.73 24.05 -6.00
N GLU A 214 11.74 24.91 -6.22
CA GLU A 214 11.59 26.16 -5.48
C GLU A 214 11.42 25.89 -3.98
N GLU A 215 10.53 24.96 -3.62
CA GLU A 215 10.33 24.55 -2.23
C GLU A 215 11.58 23.90 -1.62
N LEU A 216 12.29 23.08 -2.37
CA LEU A 216 13.52 22.41 -1.90
C LEU A 216 14.70 23.35 -1.76
N HIS A 217 14.74 24.50 -2.45
CA HIS A 217 15.87 25.45 -2.40
C HIS A 217 16.18 25.96 -0.98
N ALA A 218 15.22 25.88 -0.06
CA ALA A 218 15.44 26.22 1.35
C ALA A 218 16.20 25.13 2.13
N TYR A 219 16.36 23.93 1.56
CA TYR A 219 16.90 22.75 2.26
C TYR A 219 18.11 22.13 1.58
N ILE A 220 18.29 22.38 0.27
CA ILE A 220 19.33 21.80 -0.60
C ILE A 220 20.11 22.91 -1.31
#